data_6a9f6b5a2048543b5c0bd79b91b68858
#
_entry.id   6a9f6b5a2048543b5c0bd79b91b68858
#
_cell.length_a   1.000
_cell.length_b   1.000
_cell.length_c   1.000
_cell.angle_alpha   90.00
_cell.angle_beta   90.00
_cell.angle_gamma   90.00
#
_symmetry.space_group_name_H-M   'P 1'
#
loop_
_entity.id
_entity.type
_entity.pdbx_description
1 polymer ?
#
loop_
_entity_poly.entity_id
_entity_poly.type
_entity_poly.pdbx_seq_one_letter_code
_entity_poly.pdbx_strand_id
1 'polypeptide(L)'
;MSVKQGLMALLAEGPMYGAQLRVEFEERTGGTWPLNVGQVYTTLNRLERDGLVEPTGVADHEGRISYRLTDAGRTEVSTWWTTPVDRDTTPRNELTIKLALAVTVPGVDVQAVAQTQRTSTLKHLHDLTRLKQQVMRKQRDAERSGDAERSGDTERDAPTEGAANHDLAWLLVLENLIFTAEAEVRWLDHVETRLHRESLRPFPRTGAAGAARAAAEETAYRREQTQQERNATEARR
;
A
#
# COMPACT_ATOMS: atom_id res chain seq x y z
N MET A 1 1.91 2.06 4.96
CA MET A 1 0.85 2.99 4.49
C MET A 1 0.18 3.60 5.70
N SER A 2 0.03 4.90 5.72
CA SER A 2 -0.55 5.59 6.86
C SER A 2 -2.05 5.83 6.65
N VAL A 3 -2.88 4.83 6.99
CA VAL A 3 -4.33 5.01 7.11
C VAL A 3 -4.64 6.22 8.02
N LYS A 4 -3.82 6.41 9.06
CA LYS A 4 -3.86 7.58 9.96
C LYS A 4 -3.91 8.89 9.18
N GLN A 5 -2.96 9.12 8.27
CA GLN A 5 -2.87 10.36 7.51
C GLN A 5 -4.03 10.50 6.51
N GLY A 6 -4.44 9.40 5.88
CA GLY A 6 -5.61 9.42 4.98
C GLY A 6 -6.90 9.82 5.68
N LEU A 7 -7.17 9.27 6.87
CA LEU A 7 -8.36 9.66 7.64
C LEU A 7 -8.30 11.11 8.11
N MET A 8 -7.14 11.60 8.54
CA MET A 8 -6.97 13.00 8.90
C MET A 8 -7.14 13.93 7.70
N ALA A 9 -6.65 13.54 6.52
CA ALA A 9 -6.83 14.31 5.29
C ALA A 9 -8.31 14.50 4.93
N LEU A 10 -9.12 13.44 5.08
CA LEU A 10 -10.58 13.52 4.90
C LEU A 10 -11.24 14.46 5.94
N LEU A 11 -10.82 14.37 7.21
CA LEU A 11 -11.32 15.25 8.26
C LEU A 11 -10.92 16.71 8.08
N ALA A 12 -9.96 17.04 7.24
CA ALA A 12 -9.62 18.42 6.89
C ALA A 12 -10.73 19.11 6.07
N GLU A 13 -11.56 18.34 5.37
CA GLU A 13 -12.70 18.86 4.61
C GLU A 13 -13.92 19.17 5.51
N GLY A 14 -14.02 18.50 6.65
CA GLY A 14 -15.10 18.72 7.60
C GLY A 14 -15.29 17.55 8.58
N PRO A 15 -16.18 17.71 9.56
CA PRO A 15 -16.47 16.64 10.50
C PRO A 15 -17.12 15.43 9.82
N MET A 16 -16.64 14.22 10.15
CA MET A 16 -17.16 12.96 9.63
C MET A 16 -17.21 11.89 10.74
N TYR A 17 -18.19 10.99 10.66
CA TYR A 17 -18.23 9.81 11.52
C TYR A 17 -17.47 8.62 10.88
N GLY A 18 -17.10 7.62 11.69
CA GLY A 18 -16.18 6.56 11.24
C GLY A 18 -16.61 5.78 10.00
N ALA A 19 -17.92 5.49 9.85
CA ALA A 19 -18.41 4.80 8.66
C ALA A 19 -18.35 5.68 7.40
N GLN A 20 -18.59 6.98 7.52
CA GLN A 20 -18.45 7.94 6.44
C GLN A 20 -16.98 8.05 5.99
N LEU A 21 -16.05 8.18 6.94
CA LEU A 21 -14.61 8.17 6.63
C LEU A 21 -14.15 6.93 5.88
N ARG A 22 -14.72 5.76 6.21
CA ARG A 22 -14.45 4.53 5.47
C ARG A 22 -14.90 4.62 4.02
N VAL A 23 -16.15 5.04 3.80
CA VAL A 23 -16.75 5.16 2.47
C VAL A 23 -15.94 6.14 1.61
N GLU A 24 -15.70 7.35 2.13
CA GLU A 24 -14.93 8.38 1.44
C GLU A 24 -13.51 7.91 1.08
N PHE A 25 -12.84 7.21 2.00
CA PHE A 25 -11.51 6.65 1.74
C PHE A 25 -11.55 5.59 0.62
N GLU A 26 -12.51 4.68 0.67
CA GLU A 26 -12.67 3.62 -0.34
C GLU A 26 -13.03 4.21 -1.71
N GLU A 27 -13.92 5.20 -1.78
CA GLU A 27 -14.30 5.86 -3.03
C GLU A 27 -13.11 6.57 -3.67
N ARG A 28 -12.37 7.38 -2.92
CA ARG A 28 -11.19 8.12 -3.45
C ARG A 28 -10.02 7.24 -3.81
N THR A 29 -9.91 6.06 -3.19
CA THR A 29 -8.87 5.09 -3.52
C THR A 29 -9.35 3.96 -4.43
N GLY A 30 -10.59 4.06 -4.93
CA GLY A 30 -11.23 3.07 -5.80
C GLY A 30 -11.32 1.68 -5.19
N GLY A 31 -11.45 1.59 -3.86
CA GLY A 31 -11.51 0.32 -3.13
C GLY A 31 -10.21 -0.50 -3.14
N THR A 32 -9.09 0.07 -3.64
CA THR A 32 -7.78 -0.62 -3.70
C THR A 32 -7.29 -1.05 -2.32
N TRP A 33 -7.58 -0.25 -1.30
CA TRP A 33 -7.22 -0.52 0.10
C TRP A 33 -8.46 -0.49 0.99
N PRO A 34 -9.24 -1.58 1.01
CA PRO A 34 -10.46 -1.62 1.79
C PRO A 34 -10.14 -1.51 3.29
N LEU A 35 -10.90 -0.69 3.99
CA LEU A 35 -10.81 -0.53 5.43
C LEU A 35 -11.99 -1.23 6.11
N ASN A 36 -11.71 -1.99 7.17
CA ASN A 36 -12.80 -2.43 8.02
C ASN A 36 -13.15 -1.34 9.06
N VAL A 37 -14.39 -1.35 9.50
CA VAL A 37 -14.91 -0.36 10.44
C VAL A 37 -14.11 -0.36 11.76
N GLY A 38 -13.67 -1.52 12.24
CA GLY A 38 -12.83 -1.64 13.44
C GLY A 38 -11.48 -0.95 13.29
N GLN A 39 -10.85 -1.02 12.11
CA GLN A 39 -9.58 -0.30 11.85
C GLN A 39 -9.78 1.22 11.89
N VAL A 40 -10.89 1.72 11.34
CA VAL A 40 -11.19 3.15 11.37
C VAL A 40 -11.35 3.63 12.80
N TYR A 41 -12.20 2.97 13.61
CA TYR A 41 -12.40 3.37 15.01
C TYR A 41 -11.13 3.20 15.86
N THR A 42 -10.35 2.13 15.65
CA THR A 42 -9.07 1.98 16.34
C THR A 42 -8.10 3.11 15.99
N THR A 43 -8.12 3.57 14.74
CA THR A 43 -7.29 4.70 14.30
C THR A 43 -7.79 6.01 14.88
N LEU A 44 -9.11 6.25 14.87
CA LEU A 44 -9.72 7.44 15.47
C LEU A 44 -9.42 7.54 16.98
N ASN A 45 -9.58 6.46 17.74
CA ASN A 45 -9.26 6.43 19.17
C ASN A 45 -7.78 6.72 19.45
N ARG A 46 -6.87 6.29 18.55
CA ARG A 46 -5.45 6.63 18.65
C ARG A 46 -5.20 8.10 18.35
N LEU A 47 -5.83 8.63 17.30
CA LEU A 47 -5.74 10.04 16.93
C LEU A 47 -6.29 10.96 18.01
N GLU A 48 -7.38 10.58 18.66
CA GLU A 48 -7.97 11.30 19.78
C GLU A 48 -7.04 11.31 21.00
N ARG A 49 -6.48 10.15 21.35
CA ARG A 49 -5.48 10.04 22.43
C ARG A 49 -4.23 10.87 22.13
N ASP A 50 -3.83 10.93 20.87
CA ASP A 50 -2.67 11.72 20.42
C ASP A 50 -3.02 13.24 20.28
N GLY A 51 -4.28 13.64 20.58
CA GLY A 51 -4.74 15.03 20.53
C GLY A 51 -4.86 15.61 19.12
N LEU A 52 -4.95 14.77 18.08
CA LEU A 52 -5.00 15.21 16.67
C LEU A 52 -6.43 15.31 16.14
N VAL A 53 -7.36 14.58 16.73
CA VAL A 53 -8.79 14.67 16.45
C VAL A 53 -9.57 14.77 17.77
N GLU A 54 -10.78 15.28 17.68
CA GLU A 54 -11.72 15.32 18.80
C GLU A 54 -13.14 15.02 18.34
N PRO A 55 -13.99 14.38 19.17
CA PRO A 55 -15.39 14.20 18.86
C PRO A 55 -16.10 15.58 18.88
N THR A 56 -17.10 15.76 18.01
CA THR A 56 -17.87 17.02 17.94
C THR A 56 -18.83 17.21 19.11
N GLY A 57 -18.95 16.22 20.00
CA GLY A 57 -19.73 16.28 21.24
C GLY A 57 -21.24 16.03 21.07
N VAL A 58 -21.76 16.08 19.85
CA VAL A 58 -23.18 15.84 19.56
C VAL A 58 -23.31 14.59 18.70
N ALA A 59 -23.99 13.58 19.25
CA ALA A 59 -24.41 12.44 18.46
C ALA A 59 -25.55 12.84 17.51
N ASP A 60 -25.55 12.32 16.30
CA ASP A 60 -26.66 12.52 15.37
C ASP A 60 -27.93 11.72 15.82
N HIS A 61 -29.00 11.81 15.04
CA HIS A 61 -30.27 11.10 15.32
C HIS A 61 -30.14 9.58 15.37
N GLU A 62 -29.04 9.02 14.86
CA GLU A 62 -28.72 7.59 14.88
C GLU A 62 -27.66 7.24 15.95
N GLY A 63 -27.30 8.19 16.80
CA GLY A 63 -26.32 7.99 17.88
C GLY A 63 -24.86 7.96 17.42
N ARG A 64 -24.57 8.40 16.18
CA ARG A 64 -23.20 8.43 15.64
C ARG A 64 -22.49 9.70 16.06
N ILE A 65 -21.26 9.57 16.48
CA ILE A 65 -20.37 10.68 16.85
C ILE A 65 -19.47 11.00 15.67
N SER A 66 -19.50 12.25 15.22
CA SER A 66 -18.56 12.77 14.22
C SER A 66 -17.28 13.25 14.90
N TYR A 67 -16.19 13.14 14.17
CA TYR A 67 -14.86 13.60 14.60
C TYR A 67 -14.45 14.79 13.73
N ARG A 68 -13.62 15.66 14.29
CA ARG A 68 -12.99 16.77 13.58
C ARG A 68 -11.51 16.88 13.94
N LEU A 69 -10.72 17.52 13.09
CA LEU A 69 -9.34 17.83 13.42
C LEU A 69 -9.25 18.90 14.51
N THR A 70 -8.30 18.71 15.41
CA THR A 70 -7.81 19.78 16.27
C THR A 70 -6.85 20.70 15.49
N ASP A 71 -6.37 21.80 16.10
CA ASP A 71 -5.34 22.65 15.49
C ASP A 71 -4.02 21.88 15.26
N ALA A 72 -3.66 21.00 16.20
CA ALA A 72 -2.51 20.10 16.06
C ALA A 72 -2.72 19.13 14.89
N GLY A 73 -3.93 18.56 14.74
CA GLY A 73 -4.27 17.67 13.61
C GLY A 73 -4.19 18.39 12.27
N ARG A 74 -4.65 19.62 12.16
CA ARG A 74 -4.52 20.46 10.95
C ARG A 74 -3.06 20.71 10.57
N THR A 75 -2.23 21.02 11.55
CA THR A 75 -0.80 21.22 11.36
C THR A 75 -0.12 19.94 10.88
N GLU A 76 -0.44 18.79 11.48
CA GLU A 76 0.07 17.48 11.08
C GLU A 76 -0.28 17.13 9.63
N VAL A 77 -1.54 17.36 9.20
CA VAL A 77 -1.98 17.14 7.82
C VAL A 77 -1.26 18.07 6.85
N SER A 78 -1.14 19.35 7.19
CA SER A 78 -0.43 20.33 6.36
C SER A 78 1.05 19.94 6.17
N THR A 79 1.70 19.49 7.22
CA THR A 79 3.08 19.00 7.17
C THR A 79 3.19 17.75 6.32
N TRP A 80 2.24 16.83 6.45
CA TRP A 80 2.23 15.59 5.66
C TRP A 80 2.15 15.85 4.14
N TRP A 81 1.35 16.82 3.70
CA TRP A 81 1.26 17.18 2.29
C TRP A 81 2.58 17.68 1.71
N THR A 82 3.40 18.31 2.52
CA THR A 82 4.68 18.92 2.09
C THR A 82 5.90 18.05 2.38
N THR A 83 5.73 16.96 3.14
CA THR A 83 6.82 16.05 3.50
C THR A 83 6.88 14.89 2.51
N PRO A 84 8.04 14.63 1.88
CA PRO A 84 8.21 13.46 1.04
C PRO A 84 7.94 12.16 1.80
N VAL A 85 7.41 11.15 1.10
CA VAL A 85 7.23 9.81 1.70
C VAL A 85 8.59 9.22 2.02
N ASP A 86 8.78 8.84 3.28
CA ASP A 86 9.97 8.18 3.78
C ASP A 86 10.19 6.82 3.07
N ARG A 87 11.42 6.58 2.63
CA ARG A 87 11.85 5.35 1.94
C ARG A 87 12.95 4.60 2.68
N ASP A 88 13.30 5.01 3.89
CA ASP A 88 14.38 4.40 4.67
C ASP A 88 14.03 2.95 5.08
N THR A 89 12.75 2.64 5.17
CA THR A 89 12.27 1.27 5.39
C THR A 89 11.79 0.67 4.08
N THR A 90 12.57 -0.24 3.51
CA THR A 90 12.14 -1.01 2.33
C THR A 90 11.00 -1.96 2.71
N PRO A 91 9.79 -1.80 2.17
CA PRO A 91 8.70 -2.75 2.41
C PRO A 91 9.10 -4.16 2.00
N ARG A 92 8.72 -5.16 2.77
CA ARG A 92 8.93 -6.56 2.39
C ARG A 92 8.17 -6.84 1.09
N ASN A 93 8.91 -7.19 0.04
CA ASN A 93 8.35 -7.62 -1.24
C ASN A 93 8.45 -9.15 -1.31
N GLU A 94 7.31 -9.83 -1.25
CA GLU A 94 7.23 -11.29 -1.25
C GLU A 94 7.86 -11.92 -2.49
N LEU A 95 7.63 -11.32 -3.66
CA LEU A 95 8.18 -11.81 -4.93
C LEU A 95 9.72 -11.73 -4.93
N THR A 96 10.27 -10.62 -4.44
CA THR A 96 11.73 -10.46 -4.31
C THR A 96 12.32 -11.50 -3.38
N ILE A 97 11.70 -11.72 -2.22
CA ILE A 97 12.11 -12.74 -1.26
C ILE A 97 12.01 -14.14 -1.89
N LYS A 98 10.90 -14.44 -2.55
CA LYS A 98 10.66 -15.73 -3.23
C LYS A 98 11.73 -16.04 -4.26
N LEU A 99 12.06 -15.09 -5.13
CA LEU A 99 13.10 -15.28 -6.15
C LEU A 99 14.50 -15.38 -5.55
N ALA A 100 14.82 -14.56 -4.54
CA ALA A 100 16.10 -14.64 -3.84
C ALA A 100 16.32 -16.01 -3.18
N LEU A 101 15.27 -16.57 -2.57
CA LEU A 101 15.32 -17.90 -1.97
C LEU A 101 15.35 -19.00 -3.04
N ALA A 102 14.57 -18.87 -4.10
CA ALA A 102 14.52 -19.86 -5.18
C ALA A 102 15.89 -20.10 -5.83
N VAL A 103 16.72 -19.05 -5.94
CA VAL A 103 18.09 -19.17 -6.49
C VAL A 103 19.00 -20.00 -5.58
N THR A 104 18.74 -20.04 -4.26
CA THR A 104 19.61 -20.69 -3.27
C THR A 104 19.10 -22.07 -2.82
N VAL A 105 17.82 -22.38 -3.03
CA VAL A 105 17.22 -23.64 -2.61
C VAL A 105 17.39 -24.71 -3.70
N PRO A 106 18.03 -25.86 -3.40
CA PRO A 106 18.24 -26.93 -4.38
C PRO A 106 16.91 -27.50 -4.89
N GLY A 107 16.81 -27.77 -6.20
CA GLY A 107 15.66 -28.40 -6.83
C GLY A 107 14.53 -27.44 -7.22
N VAL A 108 14.66 -26.15 -6.95
CA VAL A 108 13.70 -25.14 -7.39
C VAL A 108 14.06 -24.68 -8.80
N ASP A 109 13.09 -24.80 -9.73
CA ASP A 109 13.19 -24.20 -11.07
C ASP A 109 12.88 -22.70 -11.00
N VAL A 110 13.93 -21.89 -10.83
CA VAL A 110 13.82 -20.44 -10.69
C VAL A 110 13.24 -19.79 -11.94
N GLN A 111 13.53 -20.35 -13.12
CA GLN A 111 13.02 -19.83 -14.37
C GLN A 111 11.51 -20.04 -14.47
N ALA A 112 11.02 -21.23 -14.09
CA ALA A 112 9.59 -21.50 -14.03
C ALA A 112 8.87 -20.58 -13.01
N VAL A 113 9.49 -20.29 -11.85
CA VAL A 113 8.96 -19.34 -10.86
C VAL A 113 8.84 -17.95 -11.46
N ALA A 114 9.87 -17.44 -12.14
CA ALA A 114 9.86 -16.11 -12.76
C ALA A 114 8.81 -16.03 -13.88
N GLN A 115 8.72 -17.03 -14.76
CA GLN A 115 7.76 -17.05 -15.86
C GLN A 115 6.31 -17.14 -15.38
N THR A 116 6.06 -17.93 -14.33
CA THR A 116 4.72 -18.02 -13.71
C THR A 116 4.27 -16.67 -13.18
N GLN A 117 5.15 -15.98 -12.46
CA GLN A 117 4.86 -14.64 -11.94
C GLN A 117 4.67 -13.64 -13.09
N ARG A 118 5.54 -13.64 -14.08
CA ARG A 118 5.46 -12.76 -15.24
C ARG A 118 4.12 -12.90 -15.97
N THR A 119 3.67 -14.12 -16.19
CA THR A 119 2.38 -14.39 -16.82
C THR A 119 1.22 -13.84 -15.98
N SER A 120 1.28 -14.03 -14.68
CA SER A 120 0.28 -13.50 -13.73
C SER A 120 0.25 -11.97 -13.75
N THR A 121 1.43 -11.32 -13.71
CA THR A 121 1.54 -9.86 -13.72
C THR A 121 1.07 -9.24 -15.04
N LEU A 122 1.36 -9.88 -16.18
CA LEU A 122 0.84 -9.44 -17.48
C LEU A 122 -0.69 -9.50 -17.54
N LYS A 123 -1.28 -10.55 -16.98
CA LYS A 123 -2.74 -10.68 -16.91
C LYS A 123 -3.32 -9.56 -16.02
N HIS A 124 -2.73 -9.34 -14.87
CA HIS A 124 -3.12 -8.25 -13.97
C HIS A 124 -3.00 -6.87 -14.64
N LEU A 125 -1.91 -6.61 -15.36
CA LEU A 125 -1.69 -5.38 -16.12
C LEU A 125 -2.79 -5.17 -17.19
N HIS A 126 -3.17 -6.24 -17.89
CA HIS A 126 -4.26 -6.19 -18.86
C HIS A 126 -5.59 -5.80 -18.20
N ASP A 127 -5.92 -6.41 -17.05
CA ASP A 127 -7.14 -6.12 -16.31
C ASP A 127 -7.18 -4.66 -15.81
N LEU A 128 -6.07 -4.15 -15.27
CA LEU A 128 -5.94 -2.74 -14.85
C LEU A 128 -6.09 -1.77 -16.03
N THR A 129 -5.46 -2.07 -17.17
CA THR A 129 -5.56 -1.25 -18.37
C THR A 129 -7.00 -1.18 -18.90
N ARG A 130 -7.69 -2.32 -18.89
CA ARG A 130 -9.11 -2.40 -19.25
C ARG A 130 -9.97 -1.57 -18.32
N LEU A 131 -9.72 -1.66 -17.01
CA LEU A 131 -10.43 -0.87 -16.00
C LEU A 131 -10.21 0.63 -16.22
N LYS A 132 -8.97 1.07 -16.46
CA LYS A 132 -8.64 2.47 -16.79
C LYS A 132 -9.43 2.96 -18.00
N GLN A 133 -9.49 2.15 -19.07
CA GLN A 133 -10.26 2.50 -20.27
C GLN A 133 -11.76 2.66 -19.98
N GLN A 134 -12.33 1.84 -19.10
CA GLN A 134 -13.74 1.95 -18.71
C GLN A 134 -14.01 3.26 -17.96
N VAL A 135 -13.15 3.65 -17.02
CA VAL A 135 -13.25 4.91 -16.28
C VAL A 135 -13.18 6.10 -17.25
N MET A 136 -12.19 6.12 -18.13
CA MET A 136 -12.02 7.19 -19.12
C MET A 136 -13.17 7.28 -20.15
N ARG A 137 -13.83 6.16 -20.46
CA ARG A 137 -15.03 6.19 -21.32
C ARG A 137 -16.21 6.83 -20.58
N LYS A 138 -16.46 6.44 -19.33
CA LYS A 138 -17.52 7.03 -18.51
C LYS A 138 -17.39 8.54 -18.38
N GLN A 139 -16.16 9.03 -18.15
CA GLN A 139 -15.88 10.47 -18.09
C GLN A 139 -16.22 11.17 -19.40
N ARG A 140 -15.76 10.67 -20.55
CA ARG A 140 -16.06 11.23 -21.86
C ARG A 140 -17.54 11.21 -22.21
N ASP A 141 -18.26 10.17 -21.81
CA ASP A 141 -19.69 10.06 -22.04
C ASP A 141 -20.46 11.06 -21.16
N ALA A 142 -20.03 11.28 -19.92
CA ALA A 142 -20.58 12.30 -19.03
C ALA A 142 -20.32 13.72 -19.55
N GLU A 143 -19.12 14.03 -20.05
CA GLU A 143 -18.79 15.32 -20.68
C GLU A 143 -19.67 15.59 -21.90
N ARG A 144 -19.85 14.61 -22.78
CA ARG A 144 -20.71 14.74 -23.97
C ARG A 144 -22.17 14.94 -23.64
N SER A 145 -22.68 14.28 -22.61
CA SER A 145 -24.05 14.45 -22.14
C SER A 145 -24.25 15.85 -21.53
N GLY A 146 -23.27 16.34 -20.77
CA GLY A 146 -23.30 17.68 -20.19
C GLY A 146 -23.25 18.79 -21.25
N ASP A 147 -22.51 18.60 -22.34
CA ASP A 147 -22.46 19.57 -23.47
C ASP A 147 -23.76 19.56 -24.29
N ALA A 148 -24.42 18.42 -24.44
CA ALA A 148 -25.71 18.31 -25.11
C ALA A 148 -26.84 18.99 -24.31
N GLU A 149 -26.82 18.96 -23.00
CA GLU A 149 -27.79 19.61 -22.11
C GLU A 149 -27.56 21.14 -22.02
N ARG A 150 -26.32 21.61 -22.13
CA ARG A 150 -26.01 23.07 -22.19
C ARG A 150 -26.56 23.78 -23.43
N SER A 151 -26.95 23.03 -24.44
CA SER A 151 -27.59 23.56 -25.68
C SER A 151 -29.09 23.82 -25.52
N GLY A 152 -29.69 23.45 -24.39
CA GLY A 152 -31.10 23.70 -24.07
C GLY A 152 -31.19 24.57 -22.80
N ASP A 153 -31.90 25.68 -22.92
CA ASP A 153 -32.16 26.72 -21.89
C ASP A 153 -32.78 26.16 -20.61
N THR A 154 -32.00 25.48 -19.76
CA THR A 154 -32.43 25.08 -18.42
C THR A 154 -31.23 25.09 -17.48
N GLU A 155 -31.22 26.04 -16.53
CA GLU A 155 -30.33 26.06 -15.37
C GLU A 155 -30.46 24.72 -14.62
N ARG A 156 -29.55 23.78 -14.85
CA ARG A 156 -29.34 22.59 -14.02
C ARG A 156 -27.87 22.53 -13.62
N ASP A 157 -27.68 22.23 -12.37
CA ASP A 157 -26.41 22.14 -11.66
C ASP A 157 -25.30 21.54 -12.53
N ALA A 158 -24.19 22.30 -12.66
CA ALA A 158 -22.94 21.79 -13.21
C ALA A 158 -22.53 20.52 -12.45
N PRO A 159 -21.88 19.53 -13.12
CA PRO A 159 -21.34 18.38 -12.42
C PRO A 159 -20.48 18.90 -11.27
N THR A 160 -20.82 18.48 -10.06
CA THR A 160 -20.22 18.97 -8.82
C THR A 160 -18.70 18.78 -8.94
N GLU A 161 -17.91 19.85 -8.77
CA GLU A 161 -16.42 19.81 -8.82
C GLU A 161 -15.84 18.63 -8.02
N GLY A 162 -16.55 18.17 -6.98
CA GLY A 162 -16.22 17.00 -6.20
C GLY A 162 -16.20 15.69 -6.99
N ALA A 163 -17.14 15.47 -7.91
CA ALA A 163 -17.19 14.22 -8.69
C ALA A 163 -16.00 14.10 -9.66
N ALA A 164 -15.63 15.20 -10.35
CA ALA A 164 -14.47 15.23 -11.24
C ALA A 164 -13.15 14.99 -10.48
N ASN A 165 -13.05 15.49 -9.24
CA ASN A 165 -11.87 15.28 -8.39
C ASN A 165 -11.78 13.84 -7.88
N HIS A 166 -12.90 13.17 -7.59
CA HIS A 166 -12.92 11.75 -7.20
C HIS A 166 -12.46 10.85 -8.36
N ASP A 167 -12.93 11.11 -9.57
CA ASP A 167 -12.51 10.37 -10.76
C ASP A 167 -11.01 10.54 -11.04
N LEU A 168 -10.49 11.75 -10.89
CA LEU A 168 -9.05 12.00 -11.02
C LEU A 168 -8.25 11.27 -9.94
N ALA A 169 -8.70 11.31 -8.68
CA ALA A 169 -8.04 10.60 -7.58
C ALA A 169 -7.95 9.08 -7.86
N TRP A 170 -9.04 8.49 -8.33
CA TRP A 170 -9.07 7.09 -8.72
C TRP A 170 -8.15 6.79 -9.92
N LEU A 171 -8.12 7.63 -10.94
CA LEU A 171 -7.22 7.47 -12.09
C LEU A 171 -5.75 7.48 -11.66
N LEU A 172 -5.35 8.36 -10.74
CA LEU A 172 -3.98 8.39 -10.21
C LEU A 172 -3.60 7.09 -9.49
N VAL A 173 -4.54 6.49 -8.75
CA VAL A 173 -4.32 5.17 -8.13
C VAL A 173 -4.15 4.08 -9.18
N LEU A 174 -5.04 4.02 -10.19
CA LEU A 174 -4.96 3.06 -11.28
C LEU A 174 -3.65 3.18 -12.06
N GLU A 175 -3.24 4.39 -12.38
CA GLU A 175 -1.98 4.64 -13.08
C GLU A 175 -0.78 4.16 -12.26
N ASN A 176 -0.75 4.43 -10.95
CA ASN A 176 0.30 3.91 -10.09
C ASN A 176 0.34 2.37 -10.10
N LEU A 177 -0.81 1.70 -10.05
CA LEU A 177 -0.89 0.23 -10.12
C LEU A 177 -0.38 -0.30 -11.47
N ILE A 178 -0.72 0.36 -12.58
CA ILE A 178 -0.25 0.02 -13.93
C ILE A 178 1.27 0.18 -14.00
N PHE A 179 1.82 1.34 -13.62
CA PHE A 179 3.27 1.58 -13.64
C PHE A 179 4.04 0.60 -12.74
N THR A 180 3.46 0.22 -11.60
CA THR A 180 4.05 -0.78 -10.70
C THR A 180 4.08 -2.16 -11.37
N ALA A 181 2.99 -2.59 -12.00
CA ALA A 181 2.93 -3.86 -12.72
C ALA A 181 3.87 -3.90 -13.94
N GLU A 182 3.96 -2.81 -14.71
CA GLU A 182 4.91 -2.67 -15.80
C GLU A 182 6.37 -2.74 -15.32
N ALA A 183 6.68 -2.10 -14.20
CA ALA A 183 8.02 -2.17 -13.60
C ALA A 183 8.35 -3.59 -13.15
N GLU A 184 7.38 -4.32 -12.57
CA GLU A 184 7.54 -5.72 -12.18
C GLU A 184 7.80 -6.62 -13.40
N VAL A 185 7.05 -6.46 -14.50
CA VAL A 185 7.29 -7.21 -15.75
C VAL A 185 8.72 -6.95 -16.26
N ARG A 186 9.13 -5.68 -16.36
CA ARG A 186 10.49 -5.33 -16.81
C ARG A 186 11.58 -5.91 -15.91
N TRP A 187 11.35 -5.94 -14.60
CA TRP A 187 12.27 -6.56 -13.66
C TRP A 187 12.35 -8.08 -13.85
N LEU A 188 11.21 -8.76 -14.06
CA LEU A 188 11.17 -10.20 -14.32
C LEU A 188 11.88 -10.56 -15.65
N ASP A 189 11.69 -9.79 -16.71
CA ASP A 189 12.44 -9.94 -17.97
C ASP A 189 13.95 -9.82 -17.76
N HIS A 190 14.37 -8.88 -16.90
CA HIS A 190 15.77 -8.75 -16.50
C HIS A 190 16.27 -9.95 -15.69
N VAL A 191 15.46 -10.45 -14.76
CA VAL A 191 15.79 -11.67 -13.97
C VAL A 191 15.97 -12.87 -14.88
N GLU A 192 15.06 -13.13 -15.82
CA GLU A 192 15.19 -14.21 -16.79
C GLU A 192 16.48 -14.11 -17.61
N THR A 193 16.76 -12.91 -18.11
CA THR A 193 18.00 -12.64 -18.88
C THR A 193 19.25 -12.93 -18.03
N ARG A 194 19.22 -12.54 -16.76
CA ARG A 194 20.35 -12.75 -15.84
C ARG A 194 20.52 -14.23 -15.48
N LEU A 195 19.43 -14.93 -15.19
CA LEU A 195 19.45 -16.39 -14.94
C LEU A 195 20.00 -17.14 -16.11
N HIS A 196 19.61 -16.79 -17.34
CA HIS A 196 20.13 -17.39 -18.55
C HIS A 196 21.65 -17.19 -18.70
N ARG A 197 22.14 -15.97 -18.45
CA ARG A 197 23.59 -15.70 -18.50
C ARG A 197 24.38 -16.45 -17.43
N GLU A 198 23.82 -16.56 -16.22
CA GLU A 198 24.49 -17.30 -15.13
C GLU A 198 24.46 -18.82 -15.35
N SER A 199 23.41 -19.38 -15.98
CA SER A 199 23.37 -20.80 -16.35
C SER A 199 24.43 -21.19 -17.37
N LEU A 200 24.94 -20.24 -18.15
CA LEU A 200 26.04 -20.42 -19.10
C LEU A 200 27.43 -20.34 -18.44
N ARG A 201 27.53 -19.94 -17.17
CA ARG A 201 28.78 -19.89 -16.41
C ARG A 201 29.01 -21.21 -15.67
N PRO A 202 30.16 -21.84 -15.74
CA PRO A 202 30.48 -22.97 -14.89
C PRO A 202 30.57 -22.51 -13.43
N PHE A 203 29.60 -22.94 -12.60
CA PHE A 203 29.53 -22.59 -11.18
C PHE A 203 30.65 -23.28 -10.38
N PRO A 204 31.42 -22.57 -9.57
CA PRO A 204 32.13 -23.17 -8.44
C PRO A 204 31.06 -23.56 -7.38
N ARG A 205 31.03 -24.82 -6.97
CA ARG A 205 30.08 -25.38 -5.97
C ARG A 205 30.40 -24.75 -4.58
N THR A 206 29.80 -23.60 -4.27
CA THR A 206 29.95 -22.90 -2.97
C THR A 206 28.87 -23.28 -1.97
N GLY A 207 28.62 -24.59 -1.77
CA GLY A 207 27.77 -25.07 -0.68
C GLY A 207 28.42 -25.06 0.70
N ALA A 208 29.78 -25.01 0.76
CA ALA A 208 30.51 -25.14 2.04
C ALA A 208 30.61 -23.85 2.87
N ALA A 209 30.69 -22.67 2.21
CA ALA A 209 30.89 -21.42 2.93
C ALA A 209 29.62 -20.92 3.66
N GLY A 210 28.45 -21.13 3.07
CA GLY A 210 27.17 -20.79 3.73
C GLY A 210 26.85 -21.67 4.93
N ALA A 211 27.11 -22.97 4.80
CA ALA A 211 26.93 -23.92 5.90
C ALA A 211 27.91 -23.66 7.06
N ALA A 212 29.15 -23.31 6.75
CA ALA A 212 30.16 -22.95 7.76
C ALA A 212 29.78 -21.66 8.52
N ARG A 213 29.24 -20.66 7.81
CA ARG A 213 28.78 -19.41 8.46
C ARG A 213 27.56 -19.63 9.34
N ALA A 214 26.57 -20.38 8.89
CA ALA A 214 25.40 -20.72 9.70
C ALA A 214 25.76 -21.54 10.95
N ALA A 215 26.69 -22.50 10.84
CA ALA A 215 27.20 -23.26 11.98
C ALA A 215 27.99 -22.39 12.97
N ALA A 216 28.71 -21.38 12.48
CA ALA A 216 29.43 -20.43 13.33
C ALA A 216 28.46 -19.51 14.10
N GLU A 217 27.43 -19.00 13.43
CA GLU A 217 26.39 -18.16 14.04
C GLU A 217 25.57 -18.94 15.08
N GLU A 218 25.17 -20.17 14.79
CA GLU A 218 24.48 -21.07 15.74
C GLU A 218 25.34 -21.36 16.97
N THR A 219 26.64 -21.55 16.75
CA THR A 219 27.58 -21.82 17.86
C THR A 219 27.76 -20.57 18.75
N ALA A 220 27.81 -19.38 18.14
CA ALA A 220 27.88 -18.11 18.87
C ALA A 220 26.61 -17.87 19.70
N TYR A 221 25.43 -18.07 19.10
CA TYR A 221 24.15 -17.94 19.78
C TYR A 221 24.03 -18.88 21.02
N ARG A 222 24.43 -20.16 20.87
CA ARG A 222 24.42 -21.10 21.99
C ARG A 222 25.39 -20.71 23.10
N ARG A 223 26.55 -20.13 22.76
CA ARG A 223 27.50 -19.65 23.78
C ARG A 223 26.93 -18.47 24.56
N GLU A 224 26.27 -17.55 23.89
CA GLU A 224 25.61 -16.41 24.55
C GLU A 224 24.49 -16.85 25.49
N GLN A 225 23.66 -17.81 25.08
CA GLN A 225 22.62 -18.38 25.94
C GLN A 225 23.20 -19.06 27.19
N THR A 226 24.23 -19.87 26.99
CA THR A 226 24.89 -20.55 28.11
C THR A 226 25.52 -19.56 29.09
N GLN A 227 26.07 -18.47 28.61
CA GLN A 227 26.66 -17.41 29.45
C GLN A 227 25.57 -16.65 30.22
N GLN A 228 24.44 -16.34 29.58
CA GLN A 228 23.29 -15.71 30.26
C GLN A 228 22.72 -16.60 31.38
N GLU A 229 22.59 -17.90 31.15
CA GLU A 229 22.12 -18.85 32.14
C GLU A 229 23.10 -18.97 33.35
N ARG A 230 24.41 -18.97 33.11
CA ARG A 230 25.44 -18.93 34.18
C ARG A 230 25.33 -17.66 35.00
N ASN A 231 25.27 -16.50 34.36
CA ASN A 231 25.12 -15.21 35.04
C ASN A 231 23.82 -15.11 35.85
N ALA A 232 22.71 -15.67 35.33
CA ALA A 232 21.42 -15.71 36.04
C ALA A 232 21.46 -16.68 37.27
N THR A 233 22.26 -17.73 37.21
CA THR A 233 22.43 -18.68 38.29
C THR A 233 23.33 -18.13 39.41
N GLU A 234 24.38 -17.37 39.03
CA GLU A 234 25.26 -16.68 39.98
C GLU A 234 24.55 -15.53 40.69
N ALA A 235 23.68 -14.80 40.02
CA ALA A 235 22.88 -13.71 40.61
C ALA A 235 21.80 -14.17 41.59
N ARG A 236 21.51 -15.48 41.66
CA ARG A 236 20.54 -16.09 42.60
C ARG A 236 21.19 -16.73 43.81
N ARG A 237 22.51 -16.70 43.92
CA ARG A 237 23.28 -17.15 45.10
C ARG A 237 23.76 -15.95 45.91
#